data_40de184f44df0f9d791566506d6413a4
#
_entry.id   40de184f44df0f9d791566506d6413a4
#
_cell.length_a   1.000
_cell.length_b   1.000
_cell.length_c   1.000
_cell.angle_alpha   90.00
_cell.angle_beta   90.00
_cell.angle_gamma   90.00
#
_symmetry.space_group_name_H-M   'P 1'
#
loop_
_entity.id
_entity.type
_entity.pdbx_description
1 polymer ?
#
loop_
_entity_poly.entity_id
_entity_poly.type
_entity_poly.pdbx_seq_one_letter_code
_entity_poly.pdbx_strand_id
1 'polypeptide(L)'
;MESLLSPLEARIIGCLIEKEISTPDHYPLSLNALVNACNQKSNREPVLSLSEREVQSALDLLIARRLVSNVANFSARVARYQHRFCNTEFGDLKFSPRELGVVCELLLRGAQTPGELRSRTARLCEFDDVGQVEAVLQALTERGPYVVKLPREAGKRESRYTHLFSGAPEAGVAGEPSGDRLAELEAENAALRAEVERLQRMLADFQFHQ
;
A
#
# COMPACT_ATOMS: atom_id res chain seq x y z
N MET A 1 -5.45 -11.67 10.82
CA MET A 1 -4.77 -10.98 9.70
C MET A 1 -3.48 -10.43 10.26
N GLU A 2 -2.40 -11.19 10.15
CA GLU A 2 -1.20 -11.06 11.00
C GLU A 2 -0.12 -10.12 10.48
N SER A 3 -0.33 -9.22 9.64
CA SER A 3 0.77 -8.31 9.28
C SER A 3 0.26 -7.15 8.45
N LEU A 4 0.04 -6.04 9.12
CA LEU A 4 -0.30 -4.79 8.46
C LEU A 4 0.80 -4.35 7.49
N LEU A 5 0.40 -3.86 6.34
CA LEU A 5 1.32 -3.26 5.36
C LEU A 5 1.61 -1.81 5.77
N SER A 6 2.87 -1.41 5.73
CA SER A 6 3.19 0.02 5.74
C SER A 6 2.66 0.70 4.47
N PRO A 7 2.52 2.03 4.44
CA PRO A 7 2.08 2.74 3.22
C PRO A 7 2.96 2.46 2.00
N LEU A 8 4.27 2.29 2.20
CA LEU A 8 5.19 1.96 1.12
C LEU A 8 5.03 0.51 0.64
N GLU A 9 4.84 -0.43 1.56
CA GLU A 9 4.57 -1.83 1.21
C GLU A 9 3.24 -1.97 0.45
N ALA A 10 2.19 -1.25 0.86
CA ALA A 10 0.91 -1.20 0.15
C ALA A 10 1.08 -0.65 -1.28
N ARG A 11 1.88 0.41 -1.45
CA ARG A 11 2.21 0.96 -2.77
C ARG A 11 2.94 -0.06 -3.64
N ILE A 12 3.92 -0.77 -3.11
CA ILE A 12 4.68 -1.80 -3.85
C ILE A 12 3.76 -2.94 -4.28
N ILE A 13 2.95 -3.47 -3.37
CA ILE A 13 1.99 -4.54 -3.69
C ILE A 13 0.99 -4.07 -4.74
N GLY A 14 0.41 -2.87 -4.59
CA GLY A 14 -0.50 -2.29 -5.57
C GLY A 14 0.14 -2.14 -6.96
N CYS A 15 1.41 -1.68 -7.03
CA CYS A 15 2.14 -1.58 -8.28
C CYS A 15 2.38 -2.95 -8.94
N LEU A 16 2.74 -3.96 -8.16
CA LEU A 16 2.96 -5.32 -8.67
C LEU A 16 1.65 -5.90 -9.23
N ILE A 17 0.52 -5.77 -8.52
CA ILE A 17 -0.80 -6.22 -8.98
C ILE A 17 -1.20 -5.46 -10.27
N GLU A 18 -1.08 -4.12 -10.26
CA GLU A 18 -1.41 -3.31 -11.44
C GLU A 18 -0.63 -3.78 -12.68
N LYS A 19 0.69 -4.00 -12.55
CA LYS A 19 1.54 -4.35 -13.68
C LYS A 19 1.37 -5.79 -14.14
N GLU A 20 1.04 -6.71 -13.24
CA GLU A 20 0.67 -8.07 -13.62
C GLU A 20 -0.56 -8.08 -14.54
N ILE A 21 -1.57 -7.24 -14.24
CA ILE A 21 -2.81 -7.17 -15.02
C ILE A 21 -2.64 -6.33 -16.29
N SER A 22 -2.06 -5.12 -16.16
CA SER A 22 -2.04 -4.13 -17.25
C SER A 22 -0.90 -4.29 -18.25
N THR A 23 0.22 -4.90 -17.84
CA THR A 23 1.42 -5.09 -18.67
C THR A 23 2.08 -6.44 -18.43
N PRO A 24 1.37 -7.56 -18.65
CA PRO A 24 1.85 -8.91 -18.32
C PRO A 24 3.16 -9.29 -19.02
N ASP A 25 3.39 -8.78 -20.23
CA ASP A 25 4.63 -9.04 -21.01
C ASP A 25 5.88 -8.48 -20.33
N HIS A 26 5.72 -7.50 -19.44
CA HIS A 26 6.80 -6.88 -18.68
C HIS A 26 6.85 -7.35 -17.21
N TYR A 27 6.01 -8.28 -16.83
CA TYR A 27 5.94 -8.85 -15.49
C TYR A 27 6.62 -10.24 -15.46
N PRO A 28 7.35 -10.61 -14.41
CA PRO A 28 7.69 -9.89 -13.17
C PRO A 28 8.62 -8.67 -13.36
N LEU A 29 8.55 -7.67 -12.46
CA LEU A 29 9.25 -6.40 -12.59
C LEU A 29 10.70 -6.46 -12.07
N SER A 30 11.64 -5.78 -12.76
CA SER A 30 12.93 -5.44 -12.16
C SER A 30 12.79 -4.35 -11.09
N LEU A 31 13.81 -4.18 -10.23
CA LEU A 31 13.82 -3.12 -9.21
C LEU A 31 13.58 -1.74 -9.85
N ASN A 32 14.31 -1.40 -10.89
CA ASN A 32 14.15 -0.12 -11.59
C ASN A 32 12.73 0.07 -12.14
N ALA A 33 12.14 -0.96 -12.76
CA ALA A 33 10.77 -0.90 -13.25
C ALA A 33 9.77 -0.69 -12.11
N LEU A 34 10.00 -1.32 -10.95
CA LEU A 34 9.15 -1.17 -9.78
C LEU A 34 9.27 0.23 -9.16
N VAL A 35 10.49 0.78 -9.03
CA VAL A 35 10.72 2.17 -8.58
C VAL A 35 9.96 3.14 -9.49
N ASN A 36 10.09 2.98 -10.80
CA ASN A 36 9.37 3.80 -11.78
C ASN A 36 7.84 3.64 -11.61
N ALA A 37 7.35 2.42 -11.38
CA ALA A 37 5.92 2.18 -11.15
C ALA A 37 5.42 2.83 -9.86
N CYS A 38 6.20 2.82 -8.77
CA CYS A 38 5.87 3.47 -7.50
C CYS A 38 5.82 5.00 -7.63
N ASN A 39 6.71 5.59 -8.43
CA ASN A 39 6.88 7.03 -8.61
C ASN A 39 6.04 7.61 -9.78
N GLN A 40 5.17 6.82 -10.40
CA GLN A 40 4.29 7.33 -11.46
C GLN A 40 3.49 8.54 -10.96
N LYS A 41 3.36 9.57 -11.83
CA LYS A 41 2.57 10.77 -11.52
C LYS A 41 1.07 10.56 -11.72
N SER A 42 0.69 9.53 -12.45
CA SER A 42 -0.72 9.16 -12.71
C SER A 42 -1.12 7.93 -11.91
N ASN A 43 -2.36 7.86 -11.51
CA ASN A 43 -2.96 6.76 -10.76
C ASN A 43 -2.22 6.42 -9.45
N ARG A 44 -1.69 7.43 -8.79
CA ARG A 44 -1.01 7.34 -7.46
C ARG A 44 -1.47 8.47 -6.56
N GLU A 45 -1.80 8.14 -5.31
CA GLU A 45 -2.14 9.11 -4.27
C GLU A 45 -1.53 8.63 -2.94
N PRO A 46 -0.64 9.41 -2.34
CA PRO A 46 0.04 10.57 -2.89
C PRO A 46 1.04 10.20 -4.00
N VAL A 47 1.45 11.18 -4.80
CA VAL A 47 2.59 11.02 -5.72
C VAL A 47 3.87 11.01 -4.88
N LEU A 48 4.71 9.98 -5.07
CA LEU A 48 5.94 9.77 -4.32
C LEU A 48 7.17 9.97 -5.21
N SER A 49 8.32 10.19 -4.57
CA SER A 49 9.63 10.24 -5.21
C SER A 49 10.60 9.36 -4.41
N LEU A 50 10.42 8.05 -4.55
CA LEU A 50 11.17 7.04 -3.82
C LEU A 50 12.49 6.73 -4.53
N SER A 51 13.54 6.53 -3.75
CA SER A 51 14.83 6.02 -4.22
C SER A 51 14.80 4.48 -4.38
N GLU A 52 15.72 3.93 -5.16
CA GLU A 52 15.91 2.48 -5.26
C GLU A 52 16.15 1.84 -3.88
N ARG A 53 16.88 2.51 -3.01
CA ARG A 53 17.20 2.01 -1.67
C ARG A 53 15.96 1.86 -0.80
N GLU A 54 15.05 2.81 -0.82
CA GLU A 54 13.79 2.75 -0.06
C GLU A 54 12.91 1.60 -0.56
N VAL A 55 12.77 1.47 -1.88
CA VAL A 55 11.98 0.40 -2.49
C VAL A 55 12.62 -0.97 -2.21
N GLN A 56 13.97 -1.09 -2.31
CA GLN A 56 14.67 -2.34 -2.01
C GLN A 56 14.48 -2.74 -0.55
N SER A 57 14.62 -1.81 0.40
CA SER A 57 14.44 -2.10 1.82
C SER A 57 13.02 -2.60 2.13
N ALA A 58 12.00 -2.00 1.52
CA ALA A 58 10.62 -2.46 1.68
C ALA A 58 10.37 -3.82 0.99
N LEU A 59 11.00 -4.06 -0.18
CA LEU A 59 10.95 -5.36 -0.84
C LEU A 59 11.54 -6.47 0.02
N ASP A 60 12.68 -6.23 0.67
CA ASP A 60 13.34 -7.21 1.53
C ASP A 60 12.42 -7.63 2.69
N LEU A 61 11.69 -6.68 3.28
CA LEU A 61 10.66 -6.96 4.30
C LEU A 61 9.49 -7.77 3.72
N LEU A 62 8.99 -7.40 2.54
CA LEU A 62 7.90 -8.12 1.87
C LEU A 62 8.31 -9.55 1.49
N ILE A 63 9.56 -9.75 1.09
CA ILE A 63 10.12 -11.08 0.77
C ILE A 63 10.23 -11.92 2.05
N ALA A 64 10.75 -11.35 3.14
CA ALA A 64 10.83 -12.03 4.43
C ALA A 64 9.44 -12.47 4.93
N ARG A 65 8.41 -11.67 4.67
CA ARG A 65 6.99 -11.96 4.96
C ARG A 65 6.31 -12.84 3.91
N ARG A 66 7.01 -13.29 2.88
CA ARG A 66 6.49 -14.09 1.75
C ARG A 66 5.35 -13.45 0.96
N LEU A 67 5.24 -12.12 1.00
CA LEU A 67 4.25 -11.36 0.23
C LEU A 67 4.74 -10.97 -1.17
N VAL A 68 6.05 -11.06 -1.39
CA VAL A 68 6.72 -10.90 -2.68
C VAL A 68 7.73 -12.05 -2.85
N SER A 69 7.92 -12.50 -4.07
CA SER A 69 9.02 -13.42 -4.40
C SER A 69 9.95 -12.80 -5.42
N ASN A 70 11.26 -13.09 -5.25
CA ASN A 70 12.25 -12.84 -6.27
C ASN A 70 12.28 -14.06 -7.21
N VAL A 71 11.99 -13.84 -8.48
CA VAL A 71 12.02 -14.88 -9.52
C VAL A 71 13.34 -14.75 -10.27
N ALA A 72 14.41 -15.25 -9.66
CA ALA A 72 15.68 -15.38 -10.33
C ALA A 72 15.68 -16.65 -11.20
N ASN A 73 15.65 -16.51 -12.52
CA ASN A 73 16.07 -17.59 -13.39
C ASN A 73 17.60 -17.70 -13.33
N PHE A 74 18.15 -18.91 -13.27
CA PHE A 74 19.58 -19.19 -13.21
C PHE A 74 20.42 -18.50 -14.31
N SER A 75 19.78 -18.05 -15.39
CA SER A 75 20.39 -17.34 -16.51
C SER A 75 20.11 -15.81 -16.50
N ALA A 76 19.25 -15.30 -15.64
CA ALA A 76 18.89 -13.89 -15.62
C ALA A 76 19.87 -13.09 -14.75
N ARG A 77 20.55 -12.11 -15.36
CA ARG A 77 21.47 -11.19 -14.66
C ARG A 77 20.78 -10.18 -13.74
N VAL A 78 19.45 -10.07 -13.79
CA VAL A 78 18.68 -9.06 -13.06
C VAL A 78 17.56 -9.73 -12.28
N ALA A 79 17.49 -9.44 -10.98
CA ALA A 79 16.40 -9.87 -10.11
C ALA A 79 15.04 -9.33 -10.59
N ARG A 80 14.02 -10.16 -10.55
CA ARG A 80 12.64 -9.78 -10.90
C ARG A 80 11.70 -10.15 -9.76
N TYR A 81 10.72 -9.30 -9.51
CA TYR A 81 9.82 -9.36 -8.38
C TYR A 81 8.38 -9.55 -8.82
N GLN A 82 7.70 -10.49 -8.16
CA GLN A 82 6.26 -10.72 -8.33
C GLN A 82 5.59 -10.77 -6.96
N HIS A 83 4.32 -10.32 -6.89
CA HIS A 83 3.57 -10.41 -5.65
C HIS A 83 3.13 -11.86 -5.36
N ARG A 84 2.98 -12.13 -4.07
CA ARG A 84 2.37 -13.32 -3.52
C ARG A 84 1.29 -12.96 -2.50
N PHE A 85 0.84 -11.74 -2.56
CA PHE A 85 -0.10 -11.14 -1.63
C PHE A 85 -1.45 -11.84 -1.64
N CYS A 86 -1.96 -12.20 -2.83
CA CYS A 86 -3.23 -12.88 -3.03
C CYS A 86 -3.18 -13.82 -4.24
N ASN A 87 -4.23 -14.61 -4.40
CA ASN A 87 -4.44 -15.52 -5.55
C ASN A 87 -3.32 -16.55 -5.78
N THR A 88 -2.46 -16.78 -4.78
CA THR A 88 -1.44 -17.83 -4.86
C THR A 88 -2.06 -19.20 -4.64
N GLU A 89 -1.45 -20.25 -5.17
CA GLU A 89 -1.99 -21.62 -5.12
C GLU A 89 -2.42 -22.07 -3.71
N PHE A 90 -1.57 -21.83 -2.71
CA PHE A 90 -1.77 -22.24 -1.32
C PHE A 90 -2.15 -21.09 -0.37
N GLY A 91 -2.44 -19.89 -0.89
CA GLY A 91 -2.82 -18.75 -0.06
C GLY A 91 -4.33 -18.68 0.16
N ASP A 92 -4.75 -18.28 1.34
CA ASP A 92 -6.15 -18.13 1.72
C ASP A 92 -6.80 -16.88 1.12
N LEU A 93 -6.00 -15.87 0.79
CA LEU A 93 -6.50 -14.62 0.24
C LEU A 93 -6.76 -14.76 -1.26
N LYS A 94 -8.03 -14.89 -1.62
CA LYS A 94 -8.50 -15.05 -3.01
C LYS A 94 -9.42 -13.91 -3.38
N PHE A 95 -9.15 -13.27 -4.50
CA PHE A 95 -9.98 -12.21 -5.08
C PHE A 95 -10.37 -12.59 -6.52
N SER A 96 -11.60 -12.32 -6.87
CA SER A 96 -12.06 -12.30 -8.26
C SER A 96 -11.35 -11.15 -9.03
N PRO A 97 -11.34 -11.15 -10.36
CA PRO A 97 -10.73 -10.05 -11.12
C PRO A 97 -11.26 -8.66 -10.77
N ARG A 98 -12.57 -8.53 -10.50
CA ARG A 98 -13.19 -7.27 -10.10
C ARG A 98 -12.80 -6.84 -8.69
N GLU A 99 -12.78 -7.77 -7.74
CA GLU A 99 -12.31 -7.51 -6.37
C GLU A 99 -10.83 -7.11 -6.35
N LEU A 100 -10.00 -7.79 -7.13
CA LEU A 100 -8.58 -7.49 -7.24
C LEU A 100 -8.35 -6.10 -7.83
N GLY A 101 -9.10 -5.72 -8.86
CA GLY A 101 -9.06 -4.37 -9.44
C GLY A 101 -9.40 -3.28 -8.42
N VAL A 102 -10.47 -3.47 -7.62
CA VAL A 102 -10.86 -2.55 -6.54
C VAL A 102 -9.78 -2.47 -5.46
N VAL A 103 -9.30 -3.61 -4.97
CA VAL A 103 -8.22 -3.66 -3.96
C VAL A 103 -6.96 -2.97 -4.46
N CYS A 104 -6.58 -3.21 -5.71
CA CYS A 104 -5.41 -2.58 -6.33
C CYS A 104 -5.52 -1.05 -6.33
N GLU A 105 -6.67 -0.49 -6.77
CA GLU A 105 -6.90 0.97 -6.76
C GLU A 105 -6.88 1.56 -5.36
N LEU A 106 -7.46 0.88 -4.38
CA LEU A 106 -7.42 1.32 -2.99
C LEU A 106 -6.00 1.30 -2.41
N LEU A 107 -5.16 0.31 -2.76
CA LEU A 107 -3.75 0.25 -2.36
C LEU A 107 -2.91 1.38 -2.99
N LEU A 108 -3.23 1.79 -4.22
CA LEU A 108 -2.49 2.79 -4.96
C LEU A 108 -2.91 4.23 -4.65
N ARG A 109 -4.17 4.44 -4.29
CA ARG A 109 -4.77 5.78 -4.17
C ARG A 109 -5.49 6.06 -2.85
N GLY A 110 -5.53 5.08 -1.94
CA GLY A 110 -6.26 5.23 -0.68
C GLY A 110 -7.77 5.28 -0.87
N ALA A 111 -8.44 6.07 -0.04
CA ALA A 111 -9.90 6.11 0.04
C ALA A 111 -10.56 6.65 -1.23
N GLN A 112 -11.56 5.90 -1.78
CA GLN A 112 -12.26 6.21 -3.03
C GLN A 112 -13.77 6.06 -2.88
N THR A 113 -14.55 6.85 -3.64
CA THR A 113 -15.98 6.62 -3.84
C THR A 113 -16.23 5.49 -4.85
N PRO A 114 -17.41 4.85 -4.87
CA PRO A 114 -17.75 3.85 -5.89
C PRO A 114 -17.64 4.39 -7.32
N GLY A 115 -18.04 5.64 -7.55
CA GLY A 115 -17.91 6.30 -8.86
C GLY A 115 -16.46 6.52 -9.29
N GLU A 116 -15.57 6.89 -8.38
CA GLU A 116 -14.14 7.00 -8.63
C GLU A 116 -13.52 5.63 -8.95
N LEU A 117 -13.87 4.60 -8.18
CA LEU A 117 -13.40 3.23 -8.42
C LEU A 117 -13.82 2.73 -9.80
N ARG A 118 -15.10 2.91 -10.20
CA ARG A 118 -15.57 2.53 -11.53
C ARG A 118 -14.69 3.11 -12.64
N SER A 119 -14.38 4.40 -12.55
CA SER A 119 -13.59 5.09 -13.58
C SER A 119 -12.13 4.66 -13.60
N ARG A 120 -11.54 4.42 -12.44
CA ARG A 120 -10.09 4.18 -12.27
C ARG A 120 -9.71 2.73 -12.49
N THR A 121 -10.60 1.79 -12.20
CA THR A 121 -10.38 0.36 -12.42
C THR A 121 -10.48 -0.07 -13.89
N ALA A 122 -10.92 0.80 -14.82
CA ALA A 122 -11.19 0.44 -16.21
C ALA A 122 -10.02 -0.23 -16.96
N ARG A 123 -8.78 -0.04 -16.50
CA ARG A 123 -7.59 -0.73 -17.03
C ARG A 123 -7.29 -2.08 -16.40
N LEU A 124 -7.94 -2.40 -15.29
CA LEU A 124 -7.73 -3.61 -14.50
C LEU A 124 -8.92 -4.57 -14.62
N CYS A 125 -10.12 -4.03 -14.62
CA CYS A 125 -11.37 -4.77 -14.76
C CYS A 125 -12.50 -3.83 -15.20
N GLU A 126 -13.54 -4.39 -15.81
CA GLU A 126 -14.68 -3.63 -16.31
C GLU A 126 -15.87 -3.71 -15.37
N PHE A 127 -16.54 -2.55 -15.18
CA PHE A 127 -17.81 -2.41 -14.49
C PHE A 127 -18.80 -1.67 -15.39
N ASP A 128 -19.97 -2.25 -15.61
CA ASP A 128 -21.01 -1.66 -16.45
C ASP A 128 -21.62 -0.42 -15.77
N ASP A 129 -21.80 -0.49 -14.45
CA ASP A 129 -22.38 0.57 -13.64
C ASP A 129 -21.76 0.64 -12.23
N VAL A 130 -22.14 1.68 -11.48
CA VAL A 130 -21.65 1.90 -10.12
C VAL A 130 -22.19 0.85 -9.14
N GLY A 131 -23.39 0.32 -9.37
CA GLY A 131 -24.02 -0.70 -8.52
C GLY A 131 -23.19 -1.98 -8.48
N GLN A 132 -22.54 -2.36 -9.59
CA GLN A 132 -21.61 -3.51 -9.60
C GLN A 132 -20.38 -3.26 -8.72
N VAL A 133 -19.87 -2.03 -8.67
CA VAL A 133 -18.75 -1.65 -7.77
C VAL A 133 -19.22 -1.73 -6.31
N GLU A 134 -20.42 -1.23 -6.01
CA GLU A 134 -21.00 -1.28 -4.66
C GLU A 134 -21.21 -2.74 -4.21
N ALA A 135 -21.67 -3.61 -5.08
CA ALA A 135 -21.79 -5.05 -4.79
C ALA A 135 -20.44 -5.70 -4.45
N VAL A 136 -19.39 -5.36 -5.20
CA VAL A 136 -18.02 -5.85 -4.93
C VAL A 136 -17.50 -5.30 -3.59
N LEU A 137 -17.70 -4.01 -3.31
CA LEU A 137 -17.31 -3.40 -2.04
C LEU A 137 -18.03 -4.04 -0.85
N GLN A 138 -19.32 -4.33 -1.00
CA GLN A 138 -20.12 -5.03 0.00
C GLN A 138 -19.56 -6.43 0.26
N ALA A 139 -19.31 -7.21 -0.80
CA ALA A 139 -18.73 -8.54 -0.70
C ALA A 139 -17.35 -8.54 -0.01
N LEU A 140 -16.49 -7.56 -0.31
CA LEU A 140 -15.18 -7.39 0.33
C LEU A 140 -15.29 -7.01 1.82
N THR A 141 -16.35 -6.30 2.20
CA THR A 141 -16.62 -5.94 3.60
C THR A 141 -17.17 -7.13 4.39
N GLU A 142 -18.05 -7.94 3.79
CA GLU A 142 -18.73 -9.08 4.45
C GLU A 142 -17.84 -10.31 4.55
N ARG A 143 -17.09 -10.62 3.49
CA ARG A 143 -16.26 -11.83 3.43
C ARG A 143 -15.01 -11.76 4.33
N GLY A 144 -14.58 -10.56 4.67
CA GLY A 144 -13.43 -10.34 5.55
C GLY A 144 -13.16 -8.86 5.75
N PRO A 145 -12.31 -8.49 6.71
CA PRO A 145 -11.97 -7.10 6.97
C PRO A 145 -10.99 -6.57 5.91
N TYR A 146 -11.38 -6.63 4.63
CA TYR A 146 -10.50 -6.20 3.53
C TYR A 146 -10.70 -4.73 3.18
N VAL A 147 -11.96 -4.28 3.27
CA VAL A 147 -12.38 -2.91 2.93
C VAL A 147 -13.37 -2.43 3.98
N VAL A 148 -13.35 -1.13 4.25
CA VAL A 148 -14.31 -0.48 5.14
C VAL A 148 -14.89 0.76 4.48
N LYS A 149 -16.18 0.99 4.72
CA LYS A 149 -16.87 2.22 4.37
C LYS A 149 -16.56 3.28 5.42
N LEU A 150 -16.02 4.41 4.98
CA LEU A 150 -15.74 5.55 5.85
C LEU A 150 -17.01 6.36 6.13
N PRO A 151 -17.08 7.04 7.27
CA PRO A 151 -18.12 8.04 7.50
C PRO A 151 -18.16 9.06 6.36
N ARG A 152 -19.37 9.49 6.01
CA ARG A 152 -19.55 10.50 4.96
C ARG A 152 -19.02 11.85 5.46
N GLU A 153 -18.12 12.42 4.69
CA GLU A 153 -17.60 13.77 4.94
C GLU A 153 -18.72 14.82 4.83
N ALA A 154 -18.64 15.87 5.66
CA ALA A 154 -19.60 16.98 5.60
C ALA A 154 -19.59 17.64 4.21
N GLY A 155 -20.77 17.82 3.63
CA GLY A 155 -20.93 18.41 2.27
C GLY A 155 -20.68 17.46 1.10
N LYS A 156 -20.25 16.21 1.33
CA LYS A 156 -20.10 15.20 0.26
C LYS A 156 -21.37 14.35 0.13
N ARG A 157 -21.68 13.94 -1.11
CA ARG A 157 -22.86 13.10 -1.41
C ARG A 157 -22.65 11.63 -1.12
N GLU A 158 -21.41 11.14 -1.30
CA GLU A 158 -21.05 9.73 -1.24
C GLU A 158 -20.03 9.47 -0.14
N SER A 159 -20.09 8.28 0.45
CA SER A 159 -19.06 7.75 1.34
C SER A 159 -17.89 7.21 0.53
N ARG A 160 -16.69 7.28 1.10
CA ARG A 160 -15.49 6.65 0.54
C ARG A 160 -15.28 5.28 1.18
N TYR A 161 -14.57 4.44 0.48
CA TYR A 161 -14.12 3.13 0.96
C TYR A 161 -12.60 3.09 0.96
N THR A 162 -12.01 2.45 1.96
CA THR A 162 -10.56 2.24 2.02
C THR A 162 -10.24 0.78 2.36
N HIS A 163 -9.04 0.33 2.01
CA HIS A 163 -8.56 -1.00 2.39
C HIS A 163 -8.12 -1.04 3.87
N LEU A 164 -8.15 -2.23 4.47
CA LEU A 164 -7.74 -2.47 5.85
C LEU A 164 -6.40 -3.22 5.97
N PHE A 165 -5.69 -3.41 4.87
CA PHE A 165 -4.39 -4.09 4.87
C PHE A 165 -3.28 -3.30 5.58
N SER A 166 -3.47 -2.01 5.79
CA SER A 166 -2.57 -1.14 6.58
C SER A 166 -3.12 -0.80 7.96
N GLY A 167 -4.17 -1.49 8.41
CA GLY A 167 -4.86 -1.22 9.66
C GLY A 167 -6.17 -0.46 9.46
N ALA A 168 -6.89 -0.30 10.56
CA ALA A 168 -8.07 0.55 10.56
C ALA A 168 -7.65 2.00 10.30
N PRO A 169 -8.37 2.73 9.43
CA PRO A 169 -8.12 4.16 9.27
C PRO A 169 -8.36 4.84 10.62
N GLU A 170 -7.46 5.72 11.01
CA GLU A 170 -7.69 6.55 12.19
C GLU A 170 -9.00 7.31 11.99
N ALA A 171 -9.91 7.17 12.94
CA ALA A 171 -11.20 7.86 12.89
C ALA A 171 -10.92 9.37 13.01
N GLY A 172 -10.90 10.07 11.86
CA GLY A 172 -10.77 11.52 11.86
C GLY A 172 -9.83 12.15 10.84
N VAL A 173 -9.12 11.39 9.98
CA VAL A 173 -8.21 12.03 9.01
C VAL A 173 -8.75 11.92 7.58
N ALA A 174 -9.88 12.57 7.33
CA ALA A 174 -10.26 13.05 6.02
C ALA A 174 -10.14 14.58 6.04
N GLY A 175 -8.91 15.06 6.09
CA GLY A 175 -8.53 16.45 6.06
C GLY A 175 -7.01 16.50 6.11
N GLU A 176 -6.40 17.49 5.49
CA GLU A 176 -4.99 17.81 5.73
C GLU A 176 -4.75 17.80 7.25
N PRO A 177 -3.60 17.31 7.73
CA PRO A 177 -3.31 17.36 9.15
C PRO A 177 -3.52 18.79 9.60
N SER A 178 -4.46 19.00 10.55
CA SER A 178 -4.63 20.32 11.15
C SER A 178 -3.25 20.76 11.66
N GLY A 179 -2.94 22.04 11.53
CA GLY A 179 -1.63 22.57 11.96
C GLY A 179 -1.26 22.10 13.37
N ASP A 180 -2.26 21.88 14.24
CA ASP A 180 -2.10 21.34 15.58
C ASP A 180 -1.53 19.90 15.59
N ARG A 181 -2.00 19.03 14.69
CA ARG A 181 -1.52 17.61 14.64
C ARG A 181 -0.11 17.53 14.06
N LEU A 182 0.23 18.41 13.10
CA LEU A 182 1.60 18.51 12.60
C LEU A 182 2.54 18.98 13.71
N ALA A 183 2.15 20.00 14.46
CA ALA A 183 2.93 20.52 15.59
C ALA A 183 3.11 19.47 16.71
N GLU A 184 2.08 18.66 17.01
CA GLU A 184 2.19 17.55 17.97
C GLU A 184 3.19 16.50 17.49
N LEU A 185 3.13 16.07 16.22
CA LEU A 185 4.05 15.09 15.64
C LEU A 185 5.49 15.62 15.55
N GLU A 186 5.68 16.90 15.27
CA GLU A 186 6.99 17.55 15.30
C GLU A 186 7.57 17.59 16.72
N ALA A 187 6.76 17.89 17.72
CA ALA A 187 7.15 17.87 19.13
C ALA A 187 7.51 16.46 19.62
N GLU A 188 6.73 15.44 19.24
CA GLU A 188 7.01 14.04 19.56
C GLU A 188 8.31 13.56 18.89
N ASN A 189 8.52 13.94 17.63
CA ASN A 189 9.74 13.61 16.90
C ASN A 189 10.98 14.26 17.50
N ALA A 190 10.86 15.51 17.99
CA ALA A 190 11.92 16.20 18.69
C ALA A 190 12.25 15.52 20.04
N ALA A 191 11.23 15.11 20.79
CA ALA A 191 11.41 14.39 22.05
C ALA A 191 12.09 13.03 21.85
N LEU A 192 11.68 12.26 20.85
CA LEU A 192 12.29 10.97 20.52
C LEU A 192 13.75 11.13 20.08
N ARG A 193 14.09 12.15 19.29
CA ARG A 193 15.48 12.45 18.89
C ARG A 193 16.35 12.78 20.11
N ALA A 194 15.84 13.60 21.02
CA ALA A 194 16.56 13.94 22.25
C ALA A 194 16.82 12.69 23.13
N GLU A 195 15.85 11.78 23.21
CA GLU A 195 15.99 10.53 23.96
C GLU A 195 17.02 9.59 23.30
N VAL A 196 17.02 9.48 21.97
CA VAL A 196 18.04 8.71 21.22
C VAL A 196 19.45 9.27 21.50
N GLU A 197 19.63 10.60 21.45
CA GLU A 197 20.92 11.22 21.75
C GLU A 197 21.34 10.99 23.20
N ARG A 198 20.39 11.00 24.14
CA ARG A 198 20.65 10.69 25.55
C ARG A 198 21.16 9.27 25.72
N LEU A 199 20.46 8.31 25.10
CA LEU A 199 20.83 6.89 25.16
C LEU A 199 22.19 6.61 24.50
N GLN A 200 22.47 7.29 23.38
CA GLN A 200 23.77 7.18 22.70
C GLN A 200 24.91 7.70 23.57
N ARG A 201 24.71 8.81 24.29
CA ARG A 201 25.71 9.33 25.25
C ARG A 201 25.95 8.35 26.40
N MET A 202 24.88 7.79 26.97
CA MET A 202 25.01 6.78 28.03
C MET A 202 25.77 5.53 27.55
N LEU A 203 25.51 5.08 26.32
CA LEU A 203 26.22 3.95 25.72
C LEU A 203 27.70 4.26 25.50
N ALA A 204 28.03 5.46 25.04
CA ALA A 204 29.42 5.90 24.87
C ALA A 204 30.16 5.93 26.22
N ASP A 205 29.54 6.46 27.27
CA ASP A 205 30.12 6.51 28.62
C ASP A 205 30.36 5.10 29.17
N PHE A 206 29.45 4.14 28.93
CA PHE A 206 29.64 2.73 29.30
C PHE A 206 30.82 2.07 28.58
N GLN A 207 31.09 2.42 27.32
CA GLN A 207 32.19 1.87 26.54
C GLN A 207 33.56 2.42 26.95
N PHE A 208 33.60 3.60 27.55
CA PHE A 208 34.87 4.22 28.03
C PHE A 208 35.27 3.76 29.45
N HIS A 209 34.41 3.00 30.16
CA HIS A 209 34.66 2.54 31.51
C HIS A 209 34.90 1.02 31.61
N GLN A 210 35.17 0.35 30.47
CA GLN A 210 35.70 -1.01 30.39
C GLN A 210 37.15 -0.98 29.85
#